data_07090dd11d0506dda61e9b39019ed607
#
_entry.id   07090dd11d0506dda61e9b39019ed607
#
_cell.length_a   1.000
_cell.length_b   1.000
_cell.length_c   1.000
_cell.angle_alpha   90.00
_cell.angle_beta   90.00
_cell.angle_gamma   90.00
#
_symmetry.space_group_name_H-M   'P 1'
#
loop_
_entity.id
_entity.type
_entity.pdbx_description
1 polymer ?
#
loop_
_entity_poly.entity_id
_entity_poly.type
_entity_poly.pdbx_seq_one_letter_code
_entity_poly.pdbx_strand_id
1 'polypeptide(L)'
;MTKHSEIAANFSGLKVPHSPFMNERRAERINAGRYEATEIHGALAVVKNSDRVLELGAGLGVVGGACALLAQPERILSFEANPNLIPHVQELYRLNGVNDRIEVRNQLVVSDSVRAESMTFFLHNSFLGSSLLPAARKTTREVEVPTVAFEDIKSELSPTVLISDIEGGELEFLENADLTGIRAVVIEFHPKVYGRAGMQRCKSILTETGFVKQNDLSTRLVWTCVKEL
;
A
#
# COMPACT_ATOMS: atom_id res chain seq x y z
N MET A 1 -18.00 12.31 -25.35
CA MET A 1 -18.95 11.84 -24.32
C MET A 1 -18.13 10.97 -23.35
N THR A 2 -17.78 11.50 -22.21
CA THR A 2 -17.11 10.76 -21.12
C THR A 2 -18.10 9.73 -20.58
N LYS A 3 -17.86 8.44 -20.84
CA LYS A 3 -18.60 7.37 -20.15
C LYS A 3 -18.40 7.61 -18.65
N HIS A 4 -19.46 7.96 -17.93
CA HIS A 4 -19.41 7.96 -16.47
C HIS A 4 -19.14 6.52 -16.03
N SER A 5 -18.02 6.30 -15.33
CA SER A 5 -17.72 5.00 -14.75
C SER A 5 -18.79 4.66 -13.73
N GLU A 6 -19.41 3.51 -13.87
CA GLU A 6 -20.42 3.02 -12.93
C GLU A 6 -19.74 2.79 -11.57
N ILE A 7 -20.38 3.24 -10.47
CA ILE A 7 -19.84 3.12 -9.12
C ILE A 7 -20.24 1.77 -8.56
N ALA A 8 -19.24 0.97 -8.18
CA ALA A 8 -19.42 -0.34 -7.55
C ALA A 8 -19.60 -0.24 -6.04
N ALA A 9 -18.88 0.69 -5.39
CA ALA A 9 -18.92 0.85 -3.94
C ALA A 9 -18.62 2.30 -3.53
N ASN A 10 -18.93 2.60 -2.24
CA ASN A 10 -18.66 3.89 -1.63
C ASN A 10 -18.17 3.71 -0.19
N PHE A 11 -17.00 4.28 0.12
CA PHE A 11 -16.46 4.31 1.48
C PHE A 11 -16.37 5.77 1.94
N SER A 12 -17.23 6.19 2.85
CA SER A 12 -17.19 7.56 3.44
C SER A 12 -17.06 8.67 2.39
N GLY A 13 -17.73 8.53 1.25
CA GLY A 13 -17.67 9.48 0.13
C GLY A 13 -16.67 9.10 -0.97
N LEU A 14 -15.70 8.23 -0.72
CA LEU A 14 -14.82 7.70 -1.75
C LEU A 14 -15.62 6.77 -2.68
N LYS A 15 -15.79 7.17 -3.92
CA LYS A 15 -16.46 6.41 -4.96
C LYS A 15 -15.48 5.42 -5.60
N VAL A 16 -15.80 4.13 -5.56
CA VAL A 16 -14.97 3.08 -6.16
C VAL A 16 -15.64 2.61 -7.44
N PRO A 17 -14.98 2.76 -8.62
CA PRO A 17 -15.57 2.37 -9.90
C PRO A 17 -15.61 0.85 -10.06
N HIS A 18 -16.48 0.38 -10.95
CA HIS A 18 -16.43 -1.00 -11.42
C HIS A 18 -15.10 -1.30 -12.11
N SER A 19 -14.58 -2.50 -11.87
CA SER A 19 -13.40 -3.04 -12.52
C SER A 19 -13.50 -4.56 -12.60
N PRO A 20 -12.70 -5.25 -13.44
CA PRO A 20 -12.63 -6.71 -13.44
C PRO A 20 -12.19 -7.32 -12.09
N PHE A 21 -11.60 -6.51 -11.23
CA PHE A 21 -11.13 -6.90 -9.90
C PHE A 21 -12.17 -6.66 -8.80
N MET A 22 -13.28 -5.96 -9.14
CA MET A 22 -14.38 -5.69 -8.24
C MET A 22 -15.46 -6.78 -8.39
N ASN A 23 -15.81 -7.41 -7.27
CA ASN A 23 -16.95 -8.32 -7.18
C ASN A 23 -17.90 -7.87 -6.06
N GLU A 24 -19.11 -8.43 -6.03
CA GLU A 24 -20.14 -8.08 -5.05
C GLU A 24 -19.63 -8.13 -3.60
N ARG A 25 -18.91 -9.18 -3.23
CA ARG A 25 -18.37 -9.32 -1.88
C ARG A 25 -17.37 -8.23 -1.51
N ARG A 26 -16.54 -7.77 -2.46
CA ARG A 26 -15.64 -6.64 -2.22
C ARG A 26 -16.40 -5.35 -2.09
N ALA A 27 -17.35 -5.10 -3.00
CA ALA A 27 -18.22 -3.93 -2.94
C ALA A 27 -18.96 -3.85 -1.59
N GLU A 28 -19.55 -4.94 -1.13
CA GLU A 28 -20.19 -5.02 0.18
C GLU A 28 -19.22 -4.72 1.33
N ARG A 29 -17.99 -5.25 1.28
CA ARG A 29 -16.98 -4.99 2.32
C ARG A 29 -16.55 -3.53 2.33
N ILE A 30 -16.36 -2.91 1.14
CA ILE A 30 -16.03 -1.49 1.02
C ILE A 30 -17.17 -0.63 1.57
N ASN A 31 -18.41 -0.86 1.14
CA ASN A 31 -19.59 -0.13 1.60
C ASN A 31 -19.80 -0.23 3.11
N ALA A 32 -19.44 -1.37 3.71
CA ALA A 32 -19.55 -1.62 5.14
C ALA A 32 -18.31 -1.16 5.94
N GLY A 33 -17.30 -0.54 5.30
CA GLY A 33 -16.06 -0.14 5.95
C GLY A 33 -15.23 -1.32 6.49
N ARG A 34 -15.33 -2.49 5.87
CA ARG A 34 -14.63 -3.73 6.31
C ARG A 34 -13.52 -4.18 5.36
N TYR A 35 -13.34 -3.47 4.25
CA TYR A 35 -12.25 -3.71 3.31
C TYR A 35 -11.03 -2.94 3.79
N GLU A 36 -9.92 -3.63 4.02
CA GLU A 36 -8.67 -3.04 4.54
C GLU A 36 -8.92 -2.07 5.73
N ALA A 37 -9.86 -2.47 6.61
CA ALA A 37 -10.40 -1.58 7.64
C ALA A 37 -9.34 -1.14 8.65
N THR A 38 -8.41 -2.02 9.02
CA THR A 38 -7.35 -1.71 9.99
C THR A 38 -6.34 -0.73 9.39
N GLU A 39 -5.97 -0.97 8.13
CA GLU A 39 -5.05 -0.12 7.35
C GLU A 39 -5.63 1.28 7.16
N ILE A 40 -6.88 1.37 6.70
CA ILE A 40 -7.58 2.65 6.51
C ILE A 40 -7.72 3.40 7.83
N HIS A 41 -8.18 2.73 8.90
CA HIS A 41 -8.33 3.38 10.21
C HIS A 41 -7.00 3.86 10.76
N GLY A 42 -5.95 3.02 10.66
CA GLY A 42 -4.59 3.39 11.06
C GLY A 42 -4.07 4.60 10.28
N ALA A 43 -4.20 4.56 8.96
CA ALA A 43 -3.75 5.64 8.10
C ALA A 43 -4.49 6.97 8.37
N LEU A 44 -5.82 6.94 8.45
CA LEU A 44 -6.62 8.12 8.75
C LEU A 44 -6.36 8.70 10.15
N ALA A 45 -5.94 7.86 11.11
CA ALA A 45 -5.62 8.31 12.46
C ALA A 45 -4.24 9.01 12.54
N VAL A 46 -3.28 8.63 11.70
CA VAL A 46 -1.92 9.15 11.79
C VAL A 46 -1.56 10.17 10.72
N VAL A 47 -2.19 10.12 9.54
CA VAL A 47 -1.91 11.05 8.42
C VAL A 47 -2.45 12.44 8.73
N LYS A 48 -1.62 13.45 8.51
CA LYS A 48 -1.93 14.90 8.67
C LYS A 48 -1.82 15.61 7.32
N ASN A 49 -2.42 16.79 7.20
CA ASN A 49 -2.38 17.57 5.94
C ASN A 49 -0.96 17.97 5.50
N SER A 50 -0.01 18.11 6.45
CA SER A 50 1.38 18.41 6.15
C SER A 50 2.23 17.19 5.77
N ASP A 51 1.64 15.99 5.76
CA ASP A 51 2.39 14.78 5.48
C ASP A 51 2.58 14.52 3.99
N ARG A 52 3.70 13.92 3.69
CA ARG A 52 4.00 13.28 2.41
C ARG A 52 4.00 11.78 2.63
N VAL A 53 3.02 11.12 2.01
CA VAL A 53 2.75 9.70 2.22
C VAL A 53 3.38 8.87 1.12
N LEU A 54 4.14 7.87 1.49
CA LEU A 54 4.57 6.79 0.61
C LEU A 54 3.67 5.57 0.85
N GLU A 55 2.97 5.12 -0.19
CA GLU A 55 2.14 3.91 -0.16
C GLU A 55 2.80 2.84 -1.03
N LEU A 56 3.11 1.70 -0.42
CA LEU A 56 3.65 0.51 -1.08
C LEU A 56 2.57 -0.57 -1.10
N GLY A 57 2.12 -0.96 -2.30
CA GLY A 57 0.99 -1.85 -2.52
C GLY A 57 -0.34 -1.11 -2.53
N ALA A 58 -0.62 -0.38 -3.63
CA ALA A 58 -1.89 0.38 -3.75
C ALA A 58 -3.12 -0.52 -3.89
N GLY A 59 -2.97 -1.76 -4.39
CA GLY A 59 -4.07 -2.69 -4.60
C GLY A 59 -5.17 -2.07 -5.47
N LEU A 60 -6.39 -1.96 -4.95
CA LEU A 60 -7.50 -1.27 -5.63
C LEU A 60 -7.47 0.25 -5.49
N GLY A 61 -6.48 0.82 -4.79
CA GLY A 61 -6.35 2.24 -4.53
C GLY A 61 -7.29 2.79 -3.44
N VAL A 62 -7.89 1.91 -2.64
CA VAL A 62 -8.89 2.32 -1.64
C VAL A 62 -8.23 2.98 -0.43
N VAL A 63 -7.10 2.46 0.07
CA VAL A 63 -6.39 3.03 1.23
C VAL A 63 -5.84 4.41 0.89
N GLY A 64 -5.01 4.51 -0.16
CA GLY A 64 -4.46 5.78 -0.62
C GLY A 64 -5.54 6.79 -1.02
N GLY A 65 -6.58 6.32 -1.75
CA GLY A 65 -7.73 7.15 -2.14
C GLY A 65 -8.49 7.70 -0.93
N ALA A 66 -8.71 6.89 0.12
CA ALA A 66 -9.34 7.33 1.37
C ALA A 66 -8.47 8.36 2.08
N CYS A 67 -7.15 8.15 2.17
CA CYS A 67 -6.22 9.12 2.73
C CYS A 67 -6.24 10.44 1.94
N ALA A 68 -6.19 10.38 0.61
CA ALA A 68 -6.20 11.57 -0.24
C ALA A 68 -7.48 12.38 -0.08
N LEU A 69 -8.64 11.71 0.05
CA LEU A 69 -9.95 12.36 0.16
C LEU A 69 -10.23 12.89 1.56
N LEU A 70 -9.95 12.08 2.60
CA LEU A 70 -10.42 12.33 3.97
C LEU A 70 -9.34 12.97 4.86
N ALA A 71 -8.08 12.51 4.80
CA ALA A 71 -6.98 13.08 5.56
C ALA A 71 -6.30 14.26 4.86
N GLN A 72 -6.39 14.31 3.53
CA GLN A 72 -5.90 15.38 2.67
C GLN A 72 -4.41 15.77 2.91
N PRO A 73 -3.47 14.80 2.88
CA PRO A 73 -2.05 15.11 3.02
C PRO A 73 -1.55 16.00 1.89
N GLU A 74 -0.34 16.53 2.03
CA GLU A 74 0.32 17.35 1.02
C GLU A 74 0.47 16.60 -0.31
N ARG A 75 0.99 15.37 -0.24
CA ARG A 75 1.17 14.49 -1.41
C ARG A 75 1.14 13.02 -0.99
N ILE A 76 0.63 12.17 -1.87
CA ILE A 76 0.75 10.71 -1.77
C ILE A 76 1.43 10.19 -3.03
N LEU A 77 2.43 9.35 -2.87
CA LEU A 77 3.01 8.58 -3.95
C LEU A 77 2.80 7.10 -3.66
N SER A 78 1.98 6.47 -4.50
CA SER A 78 1.58 5.07 -4.39
C SER A 78 2.32 4.21 -5.41
N PHE A 79 2.66 2.99 -5.02
CA PHE A 79 3.29 2.00 -5.89
C PHE A 79 2.45 0.73 -5.93
N GLU A 80 2.29 0.19 -7.13
CA GLU A 80 1.58 -1.06 -7.36
C GLU A 80 2.32 -1.91 -8.41
N ALA A 81 2.64 -3.14 -8.04
CA ALA A 81 3.38 -4.06 -8.90
C ALA A 81 2.52 -4.65 -10.02
N ASN A 82 1.22 -4.85 -9.78
CA ASN A 82 0.32 -5.42 -10.77
C ASN A 82 -0.10 -4.37 -11.82
N PRO A 83 0.44 -4.42 -13.07
CA PRO A 83 0.15 -3.43 -14.09
C PRO A 83 -1.34 -3.39 -14.48
N ASN A 84 -2.08 -4.48 -14.25
CA ASN A 84 -3.50 -4.52 -14.58
C ASN A 84 -4.37 -3.70 -13.61
N LEU A 85 -3.88 -3.37 -12.42
CA LEU A 85 -4.59 -2.54 -11.44
C LEU A 85 -4.43 -1.05 -11.73
N ILE A 86 -3.32 -0.62 -12.31
CA ILE A 86 -2.97 0.79 -12.50
C ILE A 86 -4.08 1.62 -13.16
N PRO A 87 -4.67 1.21 -14.30
CA PRO A 87 -5.73 2.01 -14.93
C PRO A 87 -6.97 2.19 -14.03
N HIS A 88 -7.27 1.19 -13.19
CA HIS A 88 -8.42 1.22 -12.29
C HIS A 88 -8.18 2.09 -11.06
N VAL A 89 -6.95 2.08 -10.53
CA VAL A 89 -6.53 2.96 -9.46
C VAL A 89 -6.53 4.41 -9.92
N GLN A 90 -5.99 4.70 -11.10
CA GLN A 90 -6.01 6.03 -11.69
C GLN A 90 -7.44 6.53 -11.92
N GLU A 91 -8.34 5.67 -12.39
CA GLU A 91 -9.74 6.01 -12.57
C GLU A 91 -10.45 6.30 -11.23
N LEU A 92 -10.14 5.54 -10.17
CA LEU A 92 -10.63 5.82 -8.82
C LEU A 92 -10.19 7.22 -8.38
N TYR A 93 -8.91 7.56 -8.52
CA TYR A 93 -8.38 8.86 -8.10
C TYR A 93 -9.01 10.00 -8.90
N ARG A 94 -9.16 9.84 -10.23
CA ARG A 94 -9.80 10.79 -11.11
C ARG A 94 -11.29 11.00 -10.76
N LEU A 95 -12.02 9.91 -10.51
CA LEU A 95 -13.47 9.95 -10.19
C LEU A 95 -13.75 10.71 -8.89
N ASN A 96 -12.79 10.71 -7.96
CA ASN A 96 -12.89 11.39 -6.67
C ASN A 96 -12.21 12.77 -6.66
N GLY A 97 -11.62 13.21 -7.78
CA GLY A 97 -10.94 14.50 -7.87
C GLY A 97 -9.71 14.63 -6.96
N VAL A 98 -9.02 13.52 -6.71
CA VAL A 98 -7.82 13.49 -5.84
C VAL A 98 -6.51 13.29 -6.60
N ASN A 99 -6.56 13.16 -7.91
CA ASN A 99 -5.40 12.91 -8.78
C ASN A 99 -4.32 14.02 -8.73
N ASP A 100 -4.63 15.22 -8.28
CA ASP A 100 -3.63 16.26 -8.05
C ASP A 100 -2.83 16.05 -6.75
N ARG A 101 -3.32 15.19 -5.85
CA ARG A 101 -2.73 14.91 -4.54
C ARG A 101 -2.09 13.54 -4.47
N ILE A 102 -2.58 12.56 -5.24
CA ILE A 102 -2.11 11.19 -5.24
C ILE A 102 -1.76 10.71 -6.64
N GLU A 103 -0.58 10.11 -6.77
CA GLU A 103 -0.07 9.48 -7.98
C GLU A 103 0.16 7.99 -7.73
N VAL A 104 -0.18 7.13 -8.69
CA VAL A 104 0.18 5.70 -8.65
C VAL A 104 1.16 5.36 -9.76
N ARG A 105 2.24 4.63 -9.43
CA ARG A 105 3.26 4.15 -10.36
C ARG A 105 3.30 2.63 -10.39
N ASN A 106 3.47 2.07 -11.60
CA ASN A 106 3.68 0.63 -11.76
C ASN A 106 5.17 0.31 -11.61
N GLN A 107 5.62 0.21 -10.39
CA GLN A 107 7.01 -0.12 -10.02
C GLN A 107 7.03 -0.88 -8.70
N LEU A 108 8.11 -1.64 -8.49
CA LEU A 108 8.48 -2.21 -7.19
C LEU A 108 9.51 -1.31 -6.51
N VAL A 109 9.20 -0.85 -5.31
CA VAL A 109 10.16 -0.11 -4.48
C VAL A 109 11.04 -1.11 -3.75
N VAL A 110 12.35 -1.03 -3.97
CA VAL A 110 13.35 -1.89 -3.33
C VAL A 110 14.28 -1.06 -2.45
N SER A 111 14.62 -1.59 -1.28
CA SER A 111 15.49 -0.91 -0.31
C SER A 111 16.94 -1.42 -0.36
N ASP A 112 17.20 -2.52 -1.08
CA ASP A 112 18.57 -3.02 -1.29
C ASP A 112 19.37 -2.07 -2.20
N SER A 113 20.64 -1.87 -1.87
CA SER A 113 21.60 -1.11 -2.66
C SER A 113 21.96 -1.78 -4.01
N VAL A 114 21.79 -3.10 -4.10
CA VAL A 114 22.02 -3.88 -5.33
C VAL A 114 20.67 -4.27 -5.90
N ARG A 115 20.11 -3.42 -6.74
CA ARG A 115 18.82 -3.67 -7.39
C ARG A 115 19.00 -4.15 -8.84
N ALA A 116 18.13 -5.07 -9.26
CA ALA A 116 17.89 -5.33 -10.67
C ALA A 116 17.03 -4.19 -11.26
N GLU A 117 17.11 -3.93 -12.57
CA GLU A 117 16.27 -2.93 -13.25
C GLU A 117 14.79 -3.31 -13.25
N SER A 118 14.49 -4.61 -13.24
CA SER A 118 13.15 -5.18 -13.08
C SER A 118 13.20 -6.45 -12.24
N MET A 119 12.05 -6.84 -11.72
CA MET A 119 11.85 -8.09 -11.00
C MET A 119 10.62 -8.81 -11.52
N THR A 120 10.70 -10.16 -11.55
CA THR A 120 9.55 -10.99 -11.89
C THR A 120 8.51 -10.94 -10.78
N PHE A 121 7.28 -10.54 -11.13
CA PHE A 121 6.15 -10.52 -10.22
C PHE A 121 5.09 -11.54 -10.66
N PHE A 122 4.59 -12.32 -9.71
CA PHE A 122 3.66 -13.41 -9.97
C PHE A 122 2.23 -12.93 -9.74
N LEU A 123 1.49 -12.72 -10.85
CA LEU A 123 0.09 -12.32 -10.80
C LEU A 123 -0.79 -13.53 -10.47
N HIS A 124 -1.58 -13.42 -9.43
CA HIS A 124 -2.61 -14.38 -9.09
C HIS A 124 -3.95 -14.00 -9.75
N ASN A 125 -4.80 -14.98 -10.13
CA ASN A 125 -6.13 -14.73 -10.72
C ASN A 125 -7.05 -13.86 -9.84
N SER A 126 -6.90 -13.96 -8.53
CA SER A 126 -7.50 -13.07 -7.57
C SER A 126 -6.43 -12.09 -7.11
N PHE A 127 -6.16 -10.99 -7.75
CA PHE A 127 -5.01 -10.10 -7.51
C PHE A 127 -4.49 -10.09 -6.05
N LEU A 128 -5.32 -10.40 -5.07
CA LEU A 128 -4.94 -10.70 -3.68
C LEU A 128 -4.03 -11.92 -3.64
N GLY A 129 -2.84 -11.77 -3.08
CA GLY A 129 -1.80 -12.81 -3.03
C GLY A 129 -0.93 -12.87 -4.29
N SER A 130 -0.94 -11.84 -5.14
CA SER A 130 0.13 -11.62 -6.11
C SER A 130 1.39 -11.19 -5.36
N SER A 131 2.55 -11.80 -5.62
CA SER A 131 3.76 -11.63 -4.82
C SER A 131 5.03 -11.79 -5.64
N LEU A 132 6.18 -11.43 -5.04
CA LEU A 132 7.52 -11.70 -5.61
C LEU A 132 7.90 -13.19 -5.55
N LEU A 133 7.20 -14.01 -4.76
CA LEU A 133 7.46 -15.44 -4.67
C LEU A 133 6.43 -16.24 -5.49
N PRO A 134 6.87 -17.28 -6.24
CA PRO A 134 5.96 -18.14 -6.98
C PRO A 134 4.99 -18.83 -6.02
N ALA A 135 3.70 -18.61 -6.20
CA ALA A 135 2.70 -19.33 -5.42
C ALA A 135 2.72 -20.81 -5.80
N ALA A 136 2.56 -21.71 -4.83
CA ALA A 136 2.52 -23.16 -5.03
C ALA A 136 1.33 -23.65 -5.90
N ARG A 137 0.50 -22.77 -6.44
CA ARG A 137 -0.68 -23.06 -7.26
C ARG A 137 -0.50 -22.63 -8.71
N LYS A 138 -0.91 -23.50 -9.64
CA LYS A 138 -0.75 -23.48 -11.11
C LYS A 138 -1.41 -22.31 -11.89
N THR A 139 -1.74 -21.18 -11.30
CA THR A 139 -2.49 -20.10 -11.97
C THR A 139 -1.84 -18.73 -11.77
N THR A 140 -0.52 -18.70 -11.79
CA THR A 140 0.23 -17.44 -11.78
C THR A 140 0.73 -17.11 -13.19
N ARG A 141 0.53 -15.86 -13.60
CA ARG A 141 1.17 -15.26 -14.77
C ARG A 141 2.33 -14.41 -14.30
N GLU A 142 3.49 -14.62 -14.88
CA GLU A 142 4.67 -13.81 -14.64
C GLU A 142 4.61 -12.51 -15.42
N VAL A 143 5.02 -11.42 -14.78
CA VAL A 143 5.21 -10.12 -15.42
C VAL A 143 6.49 -9.50 -14.89
N GLU A 144 7.25 -8.84 -15.77
CA GLU A 144 8.39 -8.04 -15.36
C GLU A 144 7.91 -6.66 -14.93
N VAL A 145 8.28 -6.26 -13.71
CA VAL A 145 7.93 -4.97 -13.13
C VAL A 145 9.19 -4.17 -12.89
N PRO A 146 9.30 -2.93 -13.40
CA PRO A 146 10.44 -2.08 -13.15
C PRO A 146 10.62 -1.83 -11.65
N THR A 147 11.87 -1.72 -11.22
CA THR A 147 12.19 -1.39 -9.82
C THR A 147 12.60 0.08 -9.70
N VAL A 148 12.40 0.64 -8.53
CA VAL A 148 12.92 1.94 -8.12
C VAL A 148 13.53 1.83 -6.72
N ALA A 149 14.66 2.52 -6.49
CA ALA A 149 15.28 2.51 -5.18
C ALA A 149 14.45 3.35 -4.18
N PHE A 150 14.32 2.85 -2.97
CA PHE A 150 13.68 3.59 -1.88
C PHE A 150 14.36 4.94 -1.62
N GLU A 151 15.68 5.00 -1.71
CA GLU A 151 16.45 6.24 -1.55
C GLU A 151 16.15 7.29 -2.64
N ASP A 152 15.86 6.85 -3.87
CA ASP A 152 15.42 7.75 -4.94
C ASP A 152 14.06 8.36 -4.58
N ILE A 153 13.14 7.52 -4.06
CA ILE A 153 11.81 7.97 -3.61
C ILE A 153 11.93 8.88 -2.38
N LYS A 154 12.83 8.57 -1.43
CA LYS A 154 13.10 9.46 -0.28
C LYS A 154 13.57 10.84 -0.75
N SER A 155 14.44 10.87 -1.76
CA SER A 155 14.94 12.11 -2.34
C SER A 155 13.86 12.90 -3.07
N GLU A 156 12.95 12.23 -3.78
CA GLU A 156 11.84 12.86 -4.53
C GLU A 156 10.73 13.36 -3.61
N LEU A 157 10.26 12.51 -2.70
CA LEU A 157 9.06 12.72 -1.91
C LEU A 157 9.37 13.28 -0.51
N SER A 158 10.51 12.93 0.09
CA SER A 158 10.80 13.12 1.52
C SER A 158 9.66 12.64 2.41
N PRO A 159 9.29 11.34 2.36
CA PRO A 159 8.09 10.84 2.99
C PRO A 159 8.14 10.98 4.52
N THR A 160 7.00 11.36 5.11
CA THR A 160 6.83 11.46 6.56
C THR A 160 5.94 10.35 7.13
N VAL A 161 5.18 9.68 6.25
CA VAL A 161 4.35 8.51 6.59
C VAL A 161 4.59 7.41 5.54
N LEU A 162 4.72 6.18 6.01
CA LEU A 162 4.77 4.96 5.20
C LEU A 162 3.51 4.14 5.44
N ILE A 163 2.81 3.78 4.37
CA ILE A 163 1.75 2.77 4.35
C ILE A 163 2.27 1.60 3.50
N SER A 164 2.23 0.38 4.01
CA SER A 164 2.81 -0.77 3.32
C SER A 164 1.94 -2.02 3.45
N ASP A 165 1.54 -2.57 2.31
CA ASP A 165 0.94 -3.89 2.14
C ASP A 165 1.49 -4.49 0.83
N ILE A 166 2.65 -5.15 0.91
CA ILE A 166 3.43 -5.64 -0.24
C ILE A 166 3.52 -7.16 -0.34
N GLU A 167 2.54 -7.84 0.30
CA GLU A 167 2.28 -9.27 0.15
C GLU A 167 3.53 -10.16 0.37
N GLY A 168 4.38 -9.77 1.34
CA GLY A 168 5.52 -10.57 1.81
C GLY A 168 6.91 -9.99 1.53
N GLY A 169 7.03 -8.79 0.97
CA GLY A 169 8.28 -8.06 0.82
C GLY A 169 8.70 -7.24 2.04
N GLU A 170 7.87 -7.18 3.09
CA GLU A 170 8.06 -6.27 4.22
C GLU A 170 9.36 -6.52 4.98
N LEU A 171 9.76 -7.80 5.13
CA LEU A 171 10.98 -8.16 5.86
C LEU A 171 12.22 -7.62 5.14
N GLU A 172 12.38 -7.94 3.87
CA GLU A 172 13.50 -7.49 3.05
C GLU A 172 13.55 -5.97 2.97
N PHE A 173 12.39 -5.33 2.76
CA PHE A 173 12.28 -3.88 2.71
C PHE A 173 12.75 -3.25 4.02
N LEU A 174 12.22 -3.68 5.17
CA LEU A 174 12.55 -3.11 6.48
C LEU A 174 13.99 -3.38 6.92
N GLU A 175 14.60 -4.50 6.52
CA GLU A 175 16.00 -4.81 6.86
C GLU A 175 17.01 -3.86 6.21
N ASN A 176 16.66 -3.26 5.07
CA ASN A 176 17.56 -2.41 4.29
C ASN A 176 17.11 -0.94 4.24
N ALA A 177 15.84 -0.62 4.58
CA ALA A 177 15.31 0.73 4.46
C ALA A 177 15.81 1.66 5.57
N ASP A 178 16.35 2.82 5.21
CA ASP A 178 16.55 3.92 6.15
C ASP A 178 15.26 4.70 6.38
N LEU A 179 14.60 4.43 7.52
CA LEU A 179 13.34 5.07 7.91
C LEU A 179 13.51 6.45 8.58
N THR A 180 14.68 7.10 8.41
CA THR A 180 14.90 8.47 8.88
C THR A 180 13.98 9.43 8.12
N GLY A 181 13.31 10.34 8.85
CA GLY A 181 12.32 11.25 8.32
C GLY A 181 10.87 10.72 8.36
N ILE A 182 10.68 9.41 8.42
CA ILE A 182 9.36 8.81 8.59
C ILE A 182 8.97 8.85 10.07
N ARG A 183 7.82 9.48 10.36
CA ARG A 183 7.28 9.63 11.71
C ARG A 183 6.17 8.65 12.05
N ALA A 184 5.49 8.09 11.03
CA ALA A 184 4.42 7.11 11.23
C ALA A 184 4.48 6.01 10.17
N VAL A 185 4.11 4.80 10.55
CA VAL A 185 4.07 3.61 9.70
C VAL A 185 2.75 2.89 9.92
N VAL A 186 2.07 2.54 8.84
CA VAL A 186 0.97 1.57 8.82
C VAL A 186 1.40 0.40 7.93
N ILE A 187 1.48 -0.80 8.49
CA ILE A 187 2.07 -1.95 7.78
C ILE A 187 1.30 -3.23 8.06
N GLU A 188 0.95 -3.98 7.00
CA GLU A 188 0.49 -5.35 7.10
C GLU A 188 1.68 -6.32 7.03
N PHE A 189 1.65 -7.38 7.85
CA PHE A 189 2.69 -8.42 7.89
C PHE A 189 2.17 -9.72 7.30
N HIS A 190 3.00 -10.37 6.48
CA HIS A 190 2.67 -11.61 5.77
C HIS A 190 3.48 -12.83 6.29
N PRO A 191 3.24 -13.30 7.53
CA PRO A 191 4.01 -14.40 8.12
C PRO A 191 3.82 -15.74 7.40
N LYS A 192 2.91 -15.85 6.46
CA LYS A 192 2.80 -17.02 5.57
C LYS A 192 3.93 -17.07 4.55
N VAL A 193 4.56 -15.94 4.25
CA VAL A 193 5.67 -15.80 3.31
C VAL A 193 7.01 -15.98 4.03
N TYR A 194 7.29 -15.18 5.05
CA TYR A 194 8.59 -15.16 5.74
C TYR A 194 8.56 -15.76 7.15
N GLY A 195 7.48 -16.44 7.52
CA GLY A 195 7.34 -17.11 8.80
C GLY A 195 7.09 -16.18 9.99
N ARG A 196 6.88 -16.79 11.17
CA ARG A 196 6.69 -16.03 12.41
C ARG A 196 7.95 -15.28 12.84
N ALA A 197 9.11 -15.87 12.60
CA ALA A 197 10.40 -15.25 12.94
C ALA A 197 10.62 -13.97 12.15
N GLY A 198 10.34 -13.99 10.82
CA GLY A 198 10.41 -12.80 9.97
C GLY A 198 9.44 -11.70 10.43
N MET A 199 8.20 -12.04 10.79
CA MET A 199 7.26 -11.07 11.35
C MET A 199 7.76 -10.44 12.66
N GLN A 200 8.38 -11.24 13.54
CA GLN A 200 8.98 -10.71 14.76
C GLN A 200 10.17 -9.79 14.43
N ARG A 201 10.98 -10.14 13.45
CA ARG A 201 12.08 -9.30 12.99
C ARG A 201 11.59 -7.95 12.44
N CYS A 202 10.54 -7.92 11.58
CA CYS A 202 9.92 -6.68 11.14
C CYS A 202 9.48 -5.79 12.31
N LYS A 203 8.81 -6.39 13.29
CA LYS A 203 8.35 -5.70 14.50
C LYS A 203 9.51 -5.16 15.35
N SER A 204 10.58 -5.94 15.49
CA SER A 204 11.80 -5.52 16.19
C SER A 204 12.44 -4.32 15.48
N ILE A 205 12.60 -4.36 14.16
CA ILE A 205 13.18 -3.25 13.40
C ILE A 205 12.39 -1.96 13.63
N LEU A 206 11.06 -2.00 13.55
CA LEU A 206 10.23 -0.83 13.81
C LEU A 206 10.44 -0.30 15.24
N THR A 207 10.48 -1.17 16.23
CA THR A 207 10.68 -0.77 17.63
C THR A 207 12.10 -0.23 17.87
N GLU A 208 13.13 -0.89 17.33
CA GLU A 208 14.54 -0.49 17.40
C GLU A 208 14.80 0.86 16.75
N THR A 209 14.02 1.20 15.70
CA THR A 209 14.08 2.49 15.01
C THR A 209 13.20 3.57 15.65
N GLY A 210 12.63 3.30 16.84
CA GLY A 210 11.92 4.27 17.67
C GLY A 210 10.42 4.39 17.38
N PHE A 211 9.82 3.48 16.61
CA PHE A 211 8.37 3.47 16.42
C PHE A 211 7.66 2.80 17.60
N VAL A 212 6.62 3.46 18.10
CA VAL A 212 5.74 2.97 19.17
C VAL A 212 4.42 2.51 18.56
N LYS A 213 4.10 1.24 18.78
CA LYS A 213 2.85 0.64 18.30
C LYS A 213 1.65 1.30 18.97
N GLN A 214 0.66 1.70 18.17
CA GLN A 214 -0.64 2.19 18.64
C GLN A 214 -1.59 1.00 18.79
N ASN A 215 -1.81 0.53 20.03
CA ASN A 215 -2.52 -0.73 20.29
C ASN A 215 -3.97 -0.70 19.80
N ASP A 216 -4.68 0.42 19.97
CA ASP A 216 -6.09 0.58 19.59
C ASP A 216 -6.29 0.62 18.06
N LEU A 217 -5.22 0.90 17.30
CA LEU A 217 -5.21 0.98 15.83
C LEU A 217 -4.54 -0.22 15.18
N SER A 218 -4.14 -1.21 15.97
CA SER A 218 -3.31 -2.32 15.48
C SER A 218 -3.92 -3.67 15.80
N THR A 219 -3.65 -4.62 14.92
CA THR A 219 -3.94 -6.05 15.13
C THR A 219 -2.64 -6.85 15.27
N ARG A 220 -2.74 -8.18 15.22
CA ARG A 220 -1.55 -9.03 15.15
C ARG A 220 -0.80 -8.89 13.84
N LEU A 221 -1.53 -8.66 12.73
CA LEU A 221 -0.97 -8.62 11.37
C LEU A 221 -0.78 -7.20 10.84
N VAL A 222 -1.58 -6.24 11.29
CA VAL A 222 -1.46 -4.84 10.87
C VAL A 222 -1.03 -3.99 12.05
N TRP A 223 0.07 -3.27 11.90
CA TRP A 223 0.54 -2.31 12.89
C TRP A 223 0.44 -0.89 12.37
N THR A 224 -0.13 -0.04 13.21
CA THR A 224 0.00 1.42 13.14
C THR A 224 0.99 1.85 14.20
N CYS A 225 2.06 2.51 13.80
CA CYS A 225 3.14 2.94 14.68
C CYS A 225 3.46 4.40 14.46
N VAL A 226 3.88 5.10 15.52
CA VAL A 226 4.33 6.50 15.46
C VAL A 226 5.65 6.64 16.21
N LYS A 227 6.52 7.56 15.78
CA LYS A 227 7.64 8.02 16.57
C LYS A 227 7.15 9.08 17.54
N GLU A 228 7.49 8.95 18.82
CA GLU A 228 7.34 10.04 19.77
C GLU A 228 8.34 11.15 19.39
N LEU A 229 7.84 12.37 19.28
CA LEU A 229 8.63 13.58 18.99
C LEU A 229 9.36 14.04 20.23
#